data_93563451b8187d5910fa574b44e5a456
#
_entry.id   93563451b8187d5910fa574b44e5a456
#
_cell.length_a   1.000
_cell.length_b   1.000
_cell.length_c   1.000
_cell.angle_alpha   90.00
_cell.angle_beta   90.00
_cell.angle_gamma   90.00
#
_symmetry.space_group_name_H-M   'P 1'
#
loop_
_entity.id
_entity.type
_entity.pdbx_description
1 polymer ?
#
loop_
_entity_poly.entity_id
_entity_poly.type
_entity_poly.pdbx_seq_one_letter_code
_entity_poly.pdbx_strand_id
1 'polypeptide(L)'
;MIRATFSGFSTAFSALQASQKRLDIVGQNLSNMNTQGYTRQQLETSSLNYSNPISRYMNGSQIAVGFGVSMDKVSQIRDPYLDAQYRAQINKSGYSDTLQSALDTLSKALDESSIDGIRTAFDDVQSTLTNLQDKGNDSVYESELRSRMQSLTNLLNDAARQIEAAEKAELSKLDGTGTSEQGAVDKVNDILRQIGNLNHQIKQNQVLGQQSLELLDERNSLLDELASYIPIEVTYFKDAEHDGKMTDPVSGNIVDAPKELYNYDSKGNIISRKEWPDDLKVELVYRDTTDPEGTTHRLTLINGTEGTLGSNYGKLTPVDSNPADPTAVSIQFTPASSSGETSKKASATGIQLASGSIQASLDMLGKKGTGDPVATGSSVQDDVRGYQYYMKRLDELASHFAKIMNDANAEGGQGKLLTNRTDPAADITA
;
A
#
# COMPACT_ATOMS: atom_id res chain seq x y z
N MET A 1 -52.72 33.43 27.42
CA MET A 1 -52.09 32.69 26.33
C MET A 1 -52.65 31.27 26.30
N ILE A 2 -53.37 30.90 25.26
CA ILE A 2 -53.87 29.54 25.07
C ILE A 2 -52.73 28.78 24.47
N ARG A 3 -52.00 28.03 25.29
CA ARG A 3 -51.14 26.97 24.76
C ARG A 3 -52.06 25.92 24.15
N ALA A 4 -51.85 25.58 22.91
CA ALA A 4 -52.55 24.46 22.33
C ALA A 4 -52.35 23.25 23.27
N THR A 5 -53.47 22.69 23.75
CA THR A 5 -53.49 21.63 24.79
C THR A 5 -52.62 20.41 24.40
N PHE A 6 -52.32 20.25 23.10
CA PHE A 6 -51.54 19.19 22.53
C PHE A 6 -50.01 19.51 22.34
N SER A 7 -49.57 20.75 22.63
CA SER A 7 -48.14 21.08 22.44
C SER A 7 -47.20 20.31 23.36
N GLY A 8 -47.63 20.06 24.63
CA GLY A 8 -46.90 19.24 25.57
C GLY A 8 -46.84 17.77 25.15
N PHE A 9 -47.94 17.25 24.55
CA PHE A 9 -47.96 15.89 24.01
C PHE A 9 -47.03 15.75 22.80
N SER A 10 -47.00 16.69 21.88
CA SER A 10 -46.09 16.71 20.75
C SER A 10 -44.61 16.73 21.18
N THR A 11 -44.28 17.52 22.21
CA THR A 11 -42.93 17.58 22.78
C THR A 11 -42.55 16.23 23.42
N ALA A 12 -43.45 15.60 24.20
CA ALA A 12 -43.23 14.29 24.80
C ALA A 12 -43.11 13.18 23.75
N PHE A 13 -43.92 13.25 22.70
CA PHE A 13 -43.91 12.29 21.60
C PHE A 13 -42.59 12.34 20.79
N SER A 14 -42.09 13.54 20.47
CA SER A 14 -40.78 13.68 19.80
C SER A 14 -39.62 13.16 20.65
N ALA A 15 -39.65 13.37 21.96
CA ALA A 15 -38.66 12.85 22.88
C ALA A 15 -38.71 11.30 22.97
N LEU A 16 -39.92 10.72 22.96
CA LEU A 16 -40.10 9.29 22.98
C LEU A 16 -39.59 8.63 21.69
N GLN A 17 -39.91 9.21 20.53
CA GLN A 17 -39.39 8.74 19.23
C GLN A 17 -37.86 8.81 19.17
N ALA A 18 -37.24 9.90 19.63
CA ALA A 18 -35.79 10.04 19.68
C ALA A 18 -35.15 8.99 20.61
N SER A 19 -35.79 8.71 21.76
CA SER A 19 -35.31 7.68 22.69
C SER A 19 -35.40 6.26 22.11
N GLN A 20 -36.52 5.98 21.42
CA GLN A 20 -36.68 4.70 20.73
C GLN A 20 -35.61 4.53 19.63
N LYS A 21 -35.37 5.54 18.81
CA LYS A 21 -34.34 5.49 17.77
C LYS A 21 -32.93 5.34 18.31
N ARG A 22 -32.64 5.96 19.48
CA ARG A 22 -31.38 5.74 20.20
C ARG A 22 -31.22 4.30 20.66
N LEU A 23 -32.29 3.67 21.17
CA LEU A 23 -32.26 2.25 21.57
C LEU A 23 -32.03 1.32 20.36
N ASP A 24 -32.66 1.62 19.22
CA ASP A 24 -32.44 0.88 17.97
C ASP A 24 -30.95 0.92 17.56
N ILE A 25 -30.34 2.12 17.61
CA ILE A 25 -28.91 2.31 17.29
C ILE A 25 -28.00 1.61 18.30
N VAL A 26 -28.34 1.63 19.60
CA VAL A 26 -27.58 0.86 20.60
C VAL A 26 -27.66 -0.63 20.34
N GLY A 27 -28.85 -1.14 19.96
CA GLY A 27 -29.03 -2.53 19.55
C GLY A 27 -28.19 -2.89 18.34
N GLN A 28 -28.17 -2.02 17.32
CA GLN A 28 -27.33 -2.17 16.12
C GLN A 28 -25.83 -2.19 16.47
N ASN A 29 -25.39 -1.26 17.30
CA ASN A 29 -24.00 -1.20 17.75
C ASN A 29 -23.59 -2.44 18.54
N LEU A 30 -24.49 -2.95 19.42
CA LEU A 30 -24.23 -4.16 20.21
C LEU A 30 -24.18 -5.40 19.33
N SER A 31 -25.09 -5.52 18.35
CA SER A 31 -25.13 -6.66 17.42
C SER A 31 -23.88 -6.72 16.55
N ASN A 32 -23.31 -5.58 16.18
CA ASN A 32 -22.15 -5.49 15.31
C ASN A 32 -20.83 -5.20 16.05
N MET A 33 -20.81 -5.33 17.37
CA MET A 33 -19.62 -5.03 18.18
C MET A 33 -18.37 -5.83 17.77
N ASN A 34 -18.56 -7.07 17.28
CA ASN A 34 -17.50 -7.95 16.81
C ASN A 34 -17.37 -8.00 15.27
N THR A 35 -18.15 -7.21 14.54
CA THR A 35 -18.05 -7.13 13.08
C THR A 35 -16.82 -6.30 12.71
N GLN A 36 -15.89 -6.89 11.96
CA GLN A 36 -14.69 -6.21 11.50
C GLN A 36 -15.06 -5.02 10.60
N GLY A 37 -14.44 -3.87 10.82
CA GLY A 37 -14.68 -2.64 10.05
C GLY A 37 -15.92 -1.86 10.48
N TYR A 38 -16.77 -2.39 11.37
CA TYR A 38 -17.96 -1.67 11.83
C TYR A 38 -17.60 -0.46 12.70
N THR A 39 -18.14 0.70 12.36
CA THR A 39 -17.97 1.94 13.11
C THR A 39 -19.21 2.26 13.94
N ARG A 40 -19.01 2.55 15.23
CA ARG A 40 -20.08 2.89 16.17
C ARG A 40 -20.88 4.07 15.66
N GLN A 41 -22.21 3.92 15.64
CA GLN A 41 -23.17 4.92 15.20
C GLN A 41 -23.80 5.68 16.38
N GLN A 42 -24.17 6.93 16.16
CA GLN A 42 -24.93 7.74 17.11
C GLN A 42 -26.01 8.55 16.41
N LEU A 43 -27.12 8.84 17.14
CA LEU A 43 -28.16 9.73 16.68
C LEU A 43 -27.80 11.17 17.01
N GLU A 44 -27.70 12.03 16.01
CA GLU A 44 -27.60 13.47 16.18
C GLU A 44 -29.01 14.08 16.33
N THR A 45 -29.17 14.89 17.33
CA THR A 45 -30.45 15.52 17.65
C THR A 45 -30.26 16.99 17.94
N SER A 46 -31.17 17.82 17.46
CA SER A 46 -31.22 19.24 17.74
C SER A 46 -32.51 19.64 18.47
N SER A 47 -32.46 20.76 19.17
CA SER A 47 -33.65 21.32 19.83
C SER A 47 -34.54 22.02 18.83
N LEU A 48 -35.81 21.65 18.77
CA LEU A 48 -36.81 22.35 17.97
C LEU A 48 -37.15 23.70 18.65
N ASN A 49 -36.44 24.73 18.24
CA ASN A 49 -36.73 26.11 18.61
C ASN A 49 -37.23 26.90 17.40
N TYR A 50 -38.52 27.22 17.37
CA TYR A 50 -39.03 28.20 16.43
C TYR A 50 -38.56 29.57 16.86
N SER A 51 -37.49 30.07 16.26
CA SER A 51 -37.12 31.49 16.34
C SER A 51 -38.08 32.30 15.49
N ASN A 52 -39.22 32.66 16.05
CA ASN A 52 -40.15 33.58 15.39
C ASN A 52 -39.53 34.99 15.46
N PRO A 53 -39.25 35.67 14.32
CA PRO A 53 -38.74 37.06 14.33
C PRO A 53 -39.67 38.07 15.06
N ILE A 54 -40.94 37.76 15.23
CA ILE A 54 -41.90 38.56 16.00
C ILE A 54 -41.58 38.52 17.51
N SER A 55 -40.91 37.49 18.03
CA SER A 55 -40.57 37.41 19.46
C SER A 55 -39.52 38.43 19.91
N ARG A 56 -38.79 39.07 18.98
CA ARG A 56 -37.83 40.15 19.29
C ARG A 56 -38.48 41.44 19.74
N TYR A 57 -39.78 41.60 19.48
CA TYR A 57 -40.55 42.79 19.86
C TYR A 57 -41.45 42.56 21.07
N MET A 58 -41.48 41.37 21.67
CA MET A 58 -42.25 41.09 22.86
C MET A 58 -41.35 41.18 24.10
N ASN A 59 -41.70 42.07 24.99
CA ASN A 59 -40.99 42.36 26.24
C ASN A 59 -40.63 41.13 27.06
N GLY A 60 -39.43 41.10 27.57
CA GLY A 60 -38.63 40.03 28.15
C GLY A 60 -39.12 39.30 29.40
N SER A 61 -40.37 38.89 29.44
CA SER A 61 -40.90 38.14 30.60
C SER A 61 -41.47 36.76 30.25
N GLN A 62 -41.22 36.22 29.08
CA GLN A 62 -41.74 34.89 28.73
C GLN A 62 -40.67 33.86 28.66
N ILE A 63 -40.74 32.88 29.56
CA ILE A 63 -39.94 31.62 29.49
C ILE A 63 -40.38 30.89 28.23
N ALA A 64 -39.53 30.91 27.21
CA ALA A 64 -39.71 30.14 25.99
C ALA A 64 -39.38 28.67 26.28
N VAL A 65 -40.38 27.83 26.34
CA VAL A 65 -40.22 26.38 26.45
C VAL A 65 -40.04 25.84 25.03
N GLY A 66 -39.02 25.04 24.80
CA GLY A 66 -38.73 24.39 23.49
C GLY A 66 -39.88 23.47 23.03
N PHE A 67 -39.96 23.23 21.72
CA PHE A 67 -41.05 22.47 21.07
C PHE A 67 -40.72 20.97 20.91
N GLY A 68 -39.63 20.49 21.52
CA GLY A 68 -39.20 19.10 21.44
C GLY A 68 -37.84 18.92 20.81
N VAL A 69 -37.58 17.74 20.29
CA VAL A 69 -36.33 17.29 19.71
C VAL A 69 -36.54 16.94 18.24
N SER A 70 -35.69 17.45 17.37
CA SER A 70 -35.52 16.97 16.00
C SER A 70 -34.47 15.85 15.96
N MET A 71 -34.74 14.82 15.18
CA MET A 71 -33.76 13.83 14.83
C MET A 71 -33.16 14.25 13.49
N ASP A 72 -31.88 14.64 13.49
CA ASP A 72 -31.27 15.24 12.31
C ASP A 72 -30.67 14.15 11.39
N LYS A 73 -29.77 13.34 11.94
CA LYS A 73 -29.15 12.23 11.20
C LYS A 73 -28.55 11.17 12.14
N VAL A 74 -28.19 10.03 11.58
CA VAL A 74 -27.31 9.05 12.23
C VAL A 74 -25.89 9.25 11.69
N SER A 75 -24.93 9.44 12.56
CA SER A 75 -23.53 9.63 12.18
C SER A 75 -22.65 8.55 12.78
N GLN A 76 -21.50 8.32 12.13
CA GLN A 76 -20.46 7.46 12.65
C GLN A 76 -19.51 8.25 13.54
N ILE A 77 -19.04 7.61 14.63
CA ILE A 77 -18.03 8.20 15.51
C ILE A 77 -16.67 7.77 15.00
N ARG A 78 -16.03 8.61 14.18
CA ARG A 78 -14.74 8.37 13.58
C ARG A 78 -13.88 9.64 13.62
N ASP A 79 -12.56 9.46 13.84
CA ASP A 79 -11.60 10.56 13.86
C ASP A 79 -10.68 10.44 12.63
N PRO A 80 -10.78 11.32 11.64
CA PRO A 80 -9.95 11.26 10.43
C PRO A 80 -8.45 11.36 10.70
N TYR A 81 -8.03 12.02 11.77
CA TYR A 81 -6.63 12.12 12.15
C TYR A 81 -6.08 10.78 12.64
N LEU A 82 -6.84 10.07 13.47
CA LEU A 82 -6.46 8.73 13.92
C LEU A 82 -6.44 7.73 12.75
N ASP A 83 -7.38 7.85 11.81
CA ASP A 83 -7.39 7.02 10.60
C ASP A 83 -6.14 7.24 9.75
N ALA A 84 -5.72 8.49 9.56
CA ALA A 84 -4.49 8.81 8.82
C ALA A 84 -3.24 8.23 9.52
N GLN A 85 -3.16 8.34 10.84
CA GLN A 85 -2.05 7.74 11.60
C GLN A 85 -2.05 6.22 11.54
N TYR A 86 -3.22 5.61 11.66
CA TYR A 86 -3.39 4.16 11.57
C TYR A 86 -2.94 3.63 10.20
N ARG A 87 -3.39 4.27 9.10
CA ARG A 87 -2.97 3.92 7.74
C ARG A 87 -1.47 4.08 7.54
N ALA A 88 -0.87 5.16 8.05
CA ALA A 88 0.57 5.35 8.00
C ALA A 88 1.33 4.25 8.77
N GLN A 89 0.79 3.77 9.89
CA GLN A 89 1.40 2.69 10.66
C GLN A 89 1.23 1.32 9.98
N ILE A 90 0.04 1.02 9.44
CA ILE A 90 -0.19 -0.21 8.65
C ILE A 90 0.75 -0.25 7.44
N ASN A 91 0.95 0.87 6.75
CA ASN A 91 1.85 0.96 5.62
C ASN A 91 3.29 0.58 5.99
N LYS A 92 3.81 1.08 7.12
CA LYS A 92 5.13 0.71 7.64
C LYS A 92 5.20 -0.76 8.05
N SER A 93 4.12 -1.27 8.69
CA SER A 93 4.05 -2.69 9.05
C SER A 93 4.06 -3.56 7.81
N GLY A 94 3.26 -3.23 6.78
CA GLY A 94 3.23 -3.96 5.51
C GLY A 94 4.60 -4.03 4.82
N TYR A 95 5.36 -2.93 4.85
CA TYR A 95 6.75 -2.93 4.38
C TYR A 95 7.63 -3.90 5.17
N SER A 96 7.61 -3.80 6.51
CA SER A 96 8.47 -4.61 7.39
C SER A 96 8.10 -6.09 7.32
N ASP A 97 6.82 -6.42 7.31
CA ASP A 97 6.32 -7.80 7.26
C ASP A 97 6.68 -8.48 5.94
N THR A 98 6.56 -7.75 4.82
CA THR A 98 6.95 -8.25 3.50
C THR A 98 8.46 -8.45 3.41
N LEU A 99 9.24 -7.47 3.89
CA LEU A 99 10.70 -7.57 3.92
C LEU A 99 11.16 -8.76 4.79
N GLN A 100 10.57 -8.94 5.97
CA GLN A 100 10.86 -10.07 6.84
C GLN A 100 10.51 -11.40 6.17
N SER A 101 9.33 -11.52 5.54
CA SER A 101 8.91 -12.72 4.84
C SER A 101 9.85 -13.09 3.69
N ALA A 102 10.32 -12.09 2.93
CA ALA A 102 11.28 -12.29 1.85
C ALA A 102 12.65 -12.73 2.37
N LEU A 103 13.14 -12.10 3.46
CA LEU A 103 14.40 -12.49 4.11
C LEU A 103 14.31 -13.88 4.74
N ASP A 104 13.18 -14.25 5.35
CA ASP A 104 12.97 -15.61 5.89
C ASP A 104 12.99 -16.66 4.77
N THR A 105 12.41 -16.35 3.61
CA THR A 105 12.44 -17.21 2.43
C THR A 105 13.88 -17.38 1.92
N LEU A 106 14.63 -16.27 1.83
CA LEU A 106 16.02 -16.26 1.44
C LEU A 106 16.90 -17.04 2.44
N SER A 107 16.68 -16.85 3.74
CA SER A 107 17.41 -17.56 4.79
C SER A 107 17.19 -19.08 4.68
N LYS A 108 15.94 -19.52 4.47
CA LYS A 108 15.63 -20.93 4.25
C LYS A 108 16.32 -21.49 3.00
N ALA A 109 16.29 -20.74 1.90
CA ALA A 109 16.97 -21.12 0.67
C ALA A 109 18.48 -21.31 0.88
N LEU A 110 19.12 -20.45 1.67
CA LEU A 110 20.53 -20.56 2.01
C LEU A 110 20.79 -21.66 3.03
N ASP A 111 19.89 -21.91 3.98
CA ASP A 111 20.03 -22.98 4.99
C ASP A 111 19.89 -24.37 4.36
N GLU A 112 19.00 -24.56 3.38
CA GLU A 112 18.85 -25.82 2.65
C GLU A 112 20.11 -26.18 1.82
N SER A 113 20.83 -25.16 1.32
CA SER A 113 22.14 -25.35 0.68
C SER A 113 23.28 -25.48 1.69
N SER A 114 22.95 -25.24 2.97
CA SER A 114 23.78 -25.22 4.16
C SER A 114 25.09 -24.45 3.99
N ILE A 115 25.15 -23.26 4.54
CA ILE A 115 26.39 -22.48 4.71
C ILE A 115 27.47 -23.34 5.37
N ASP A 116 27.12 -24.24 6.27
CA ASP A 116 27.98 -25.23 6.85
C ASP A 116 28.42 -26.27 5.81
N GLY A 117 27.57 -26.64 4.84
CA GLY A 117 27.94 -27.51 3.73
C GLY A 117 28.98 -26.87 2.79
N ILE A 118 28.78 -25.61 2.43
CA ILE A 118 29.75 -24.87 1.61
C ILE A 118 31.08 -24.71 2.37
N ARG A 119 31.04 -24.35 3.64
CA ARG A 119 32.20 -24.20 4.49
C ARG A 119 32.97 -25.55 4.61
N THR A 120 32.25 -26.65 4.90
CA THR A 120 32.81 -27.96 4.99
C THR A 120 33.44 -28.39 3.64
N ALA A 121 32.81 -28.08 2.53
CA ALA A 121 33.34 -28.35 1.21
C ALA A 121 34.63 -27.55 0.92
N PHE A 122 34.75 -26.30 1.39
CA PHE A 122 36.01 -25.55 1.34
C PHE A 122 37.08 -26.18 2.22
N ASP A 123 36.76 -26.60 3.44
CA ASP A 123 37.68 -27.26 4.37
C ASP A 123 38.15 -28.61 3.79
N ASP A 124 37.27 -29.34 3.13
CA ASP A 124 37.60 -30.60 2.41
C ASP A 124 38.57 -30.35 1.25
N VAL A 125 38.35 -29.34 0.43
CA VAL A 125 39.24 -28.94 -0.65
C VAL A 125 40.63 -28.57 -0.08
N GLN A 126 40.66 -27.76 0.98
CA GLN A 126 41.91 -27.35 1.64
C GLN A 126 42.68 -28.57 2.22
N SER A 127 41.97 -29.46 2.88
CA SER A 127 42.52 -30.69 3.44
C SER A 127 43.12 -31.59 2.32
N THR A 128 42.39 -31.74 1.22
CA THR A 128 42.84 -32.54 0.08
C THR A 128 44.06 -31.90 -0.62
N LEU A 129 44.11 -30.58 -0.71
CA LEU A 129 45.30 -29.86 -1.22
C LEU A 129 46.52 -30.07 -0.33
N THR A 130 46.37 -30.09 0.99
CA THR A 130 47.46 -30.36 1.94
C THR A 130 47.96 -31.79 1.76
N ASN A 131 47.07 -32.77 1.59
CA ASN A 131 47.43 -34.15 1.33
C ASN A 131 48.17 -34.32 -0.02
N LEU A 132 47.76 -33.54 -1.04
CA LEU A 132 48.42 -33.55 -2.36
C LEU A 132 49.83 -32.93 -2.27
N GLN A 133 50.02 -31.89 -1.45
CA GLN A 133 51.34 -31.28 -1.23
C GLN A 133 52.33 -32.28 -0.64
N ASP A 134 51.88 -33.11 0.32
CA ASP A 134 52.73 -34.10 0.98
C ASP A 134 53.02 -35.33 0.09
N LYS A 135 52.15 -35.64 -0.85
CA LYS A 135 52.20 -36.83 -1.71
C LYS A 135 52.11 -36.50 -3.21
N GLY A 136 52.83 -35.46 -3.62
CA GLY A 136 52.85 -35.00 -5.01
C GLY A 136 53.18 -36.15 -6.00
N ASN A 137 52.41 -36.28 -7.08
CA ASN A 137 52.43 -37.32 -8.13
C ASN A 137 51.55 -38.56 -7.87
N ASP A 138 50.66 -38.57 -6.92
CA ASP A 138 49.68 -39.64 -6.76
C ASP A 138 48.35 -39.30 -7.43
N SER A 139 48.01 -40.00 -8.52
CA SER A 139 46.77 -39.78 -9.30
C SER A 139 45.49 -39.99 -8.50
N VAL A 140 45.55 -40.68 -7.36
CA VAL A 140 44.40 -40.87 -6.47
C VAL A 140 44.04 -39.55 -5.79
N TYR A 141 45.03 -38.83 -5.24
CA TYR A 141 44.79 -37.53 -4.59
C TYR A 141 44.40 -36.43 -5.58
N GLU A 142 44.92 -36.48 -6.82
CA GLU A 142 44.41 -35.56 -7.88
C GLU A 142 42.94 -35.81 -8.20
N SER A 143 42.55 -37.09 -8.31
CA SER A 143 41.15 -37.47 -8.57
C SER A 143 40.25 -37.10 -7.42
N GLU A 144 40.70 -37.23 -6.18
CA GLU A 144 39.97 -36.80 -4.99
C GLU A 144 39.80 -35.27 -4.97
N LEU A 145 40.87 -34.52 -5.23
CA LEU A 145 40.78 -33.06 -5.32
C LEU A 145 39.74 -32.59 -6.35
N ARG A 146 39.80 -33.18 -7.57
CA ARG A 146 38.78 -32.85 -8.60
C ARG A 146 37.36 -33.16 -8.14
N SER A 147 37.14 -34.29 -7.46
CA SER A 147 35.82 -34.66 -6.93
C SER A 147 35.35 -33.68 -5.86
N ARG A 148 36.22 -33.23 -4.95
CA ARG A 148 35.89 -32.25 -3.93
C ARG A 148 35.60 -30.88 -4.52
N MET A 149 36.36 -30.42 -5.51
CA MET A 149 36.10 -29.18 -6.24
C MET A 149 34.79 -29.23 -7.00
N GLN A 150 34.47 -30.36 -7.64
CA GLN A 150 33.17 -30.52 -8.32
C GLN A 150 32.02 -30.52 -7.32
N SER A 151 32.20 -31.15 -6.16
CA SER A 151 31.19 -31.08 -5.08
C SER A 151 30.94 -29.65 -4.60
N LEU A 152 32.00 -28.88 -4.37
CA LEU A 152 31.89 -27.45 -4.01
C LEU A 152 31.18 -26.64 -5.09
N THR A 153 31.55 -26.86 -6.37
CA THR A 153 30.89 -26.16 -7.50
C THR A 153 29.39 -26.47 -7.57
N ASN A 154 29.02 -27.75 -7.35
CA ASN A 154 27.62 -28.16 -7.32
C ASN A 154 26.84 -27.45 -6.18
N LEU A 155 27.45 -27.39 -4.99
CA LEU A 155 26.83 -26.69 -3.84
C LEU A 155 26.63 -25.19 -4.12
N LEU A 156 27.62 -24.53 -4.74
CA LEU A 156 27.49 -23.12 -5.11
C LEU A 156 26.39 -22.90 -6.17
N ASN A 157 26.31 -23.77 -7.17
CA ASN A 157 25.25 -23.73 -8.18
C ASN A 157 23.87 -24.01 -7.59
N ASP A 158 23.75 -24.91 -6.64
CA ASP A 158 22.48 -25.19 -5.97
C ASP A 158 22.05 -24.02 -5.11
N ALA A 159 22.97 -23.35 -4.41
CA ALA A 159 22.68 -22.12 -3.68
C ALA A 159 22.20 -21.02 -4.63
N ALA A 160 22.85 -20.83 -5.78
CA ALA A 160 22.43 -19.84 -6.78
C ALA A 160 21.01 -20.11 -7.29
N ARG A 161 20.70 -21.37 -7.65
CA ARG A 161 19.36 -21.79 -8.10
C ARG A 161 18.27 -21.55 -7.05
N GLN A 162 18.60 -21.76 -5.77
CA GLN A 162 17.64 -21.53 -4.68
C GLN A 162 17.36 -20.04 -4.46
N ILE A 163 18.40 -19.19 -4.56
CA ILE A 163 18.21 -17.72 -4.50
C ILE A 163 17.35 -17.26 -5.69
N GLU A 164 17.64 -17.77 -6.91
CA GLU A 164 16.86 -17.45 -8.11
C GLU A 164 15.39 -17.92 -7.99
N ALA A 165 15.18 -19.09 -7.40
CA ALA A 165 13.83 -19.59 -7.15
C ALA A 165 13.07 -18.72 -6.13
N ALA A 166 13.74 -18.25 -5.06
CA ALA A 166 13.18 -17.35 -4.08
C ALA A 166 12.85 -15.97 -4.71
N GLU A 167 13.72 -15.45 -5.58
CA GLU A 167 13.51 -14.22 -6.34
C GLU A 167 12.29 -14.33 -7.28
N LYS A 168 12.18 -15.42 -8.03
CA LYS A 168 11.01 -15.69 -8.88
C LYS A 168 9.72 -15.83 -8.08
N ALA A 169 9.78 -16.45 -6.91
CA ALA A 169 8.63 -16.57 -6.03
C ALA A 169 8.18 -15.19 -5.52
N GLU A 170 9.11 -14.28 -5.19
CA GLU A 170 8.77 -12.92 -4.78
C GLU A 170 8.18 -12.10 -5.93
N LEU A 171 8.74 -12.24 -7.14
CA LEU A 171 8.17 -11.62 -8.35
C LEU A 171 6.74 -12.11 -8.60
N SER A 172 6.49 -13.42 -8.45
CA SER A 172 5.15 -13.98 -8.60
C SER A 172 4.14 -13.48 -7.56
N LYS A 173 4.57 -13.21 -6.33
CA LYS A 173 3.72 -12.57 -5.31
C LYS A 173 3.37 -11.13 -5.69
N LEU A 174 4.28 -10.43 -6.37
CA LEU A 174 4.06 -9.05 -6.79
C LEU A 174 3.11 -8.96 -7.98
N ASP A 175 3.37 -9.71 -9.07
CA ASP A 175 2.68 -9.59 -10.36
C ASP A 175 1.66 -10.70 -10.66
N GLY A 176 1.59 -11.75 -9.82
CA GLY A 176 0.70 -12.90 -10.02
C GLY A 176 1.17 -13.88 -11.10
N THR A 177 2.31 -13.65 -11.74
CA THR A 177 2.78 -14.48 -12.85
C THR A 177 3.18 -15.88 -12.37
N GLY A 178 2.62 -16.92 -13.00
CA GLY A 178 2.99 -18.31 -12.70
C GLY A 178 2.31 -18.92 -11.48
N THR A 179 1.41 -18.21 -10.82
CA THR A 179 0.61 -18.72 -9.69
C THR A 179 -0.89 -18.65 -10.00
N SER A 180 -1.69 -19.44 -9.27
CA SER A 180 -3.16 -19.34 -9.30
C SER A 180 -3.69 -18.24 -8.40
N GLU A 181 -2.82 -17.60 -7.63
CA GLU A 181 -3.17 -16.53 -6.70
C GLU A 181 -2.98 -15.16 -7.35
N GLN A 182 -3.83 -14.22 -6.97
CA GLN A 182 -3.70 -12.84 -7.42
C GLN A 182 -2.44 -12.21 -6.82
N GLY A 183 -1.64 -11.54 -7.66
CA GLY A 183 -0.51 -10.75 -7.21
C GLY A 183 -0.93 -9.52 -6.40
N ALA A 184 0.02 -8.92 -5.71
CA ALA A 184 -0.22 -7.70 -4.94
C ALA A 184 -0.74 -6.56 -5.82
N VAL A 185 -0.26 -6.46 -7.06
CA VAL A 185 -0.71 -5.46 -8.05
C VAL A 185 -2.17 -5.66 -8.42
N ASP A 186 -2.61 -6.90 -8.66
CA ASP A 186 -3.99 -7.20 -9.00
C ASP A 186 -4.94 -6.92 -7.83
N LYS A 187 -4.53 -7.26 -6.61
CA LYS A 187 -5.29 -6.94 -5.39
C LYS A 187 -5.49 -5.43 -5.23
N VAL A 188 -4.42 -4.66 -5.41
CA VAL A 188 -4.51 -3.19 -5.36
C VAL A 188 -5.45 -2.65 -6.43
N ASN A 189 -5.40 -3.17 -7.66
CA ASN A 189 -6.31 -2.77 -8.74
C ASN A 189 -7.78 -3.09 -8.42
N ASP A 190 -8.03 -4.25 -7.83
CA ASP A 190 -9.38 -4.63 -7.39
C ASP A 190 -9.89 -3.72 -6.27
N ILE A 191 -9.04 -3.36 -5.30
CA ILE A 191 -9.38 -2.43 -4.22
C ILE A 191 -9.68 -1.04 -4.79
N LEU A 192 -8.83 -0.49 -5.67
CA LEU A 192 -9.05 0.82 -6.30
C LEU A 192 -10.38 0.85 -7.06
N ARG A 193 -10.69 -0.19 -7.82
CA ARG A 193 -11.96 -0.34 -8.53
C ARG A 193 -13.15 -0.39 -7.58
N GLN A 194 -13.05 -1.15 -6.49
CA GLN A 194 -14.12 -1.25 -5.49
C GLN A 194 -14.37 0.08 -4.80
N ILE A 195 -13.33 0.79 -4.36
CA ILE A 195 -13.46 2.13 -3.75
C ILE A 195 -14.08 3.12 -4.74
N GLY A 196 -13.64 3.11 -6.01
CA GLY A 196 -14.22 3.96 -7.06
C GLY A 196 -15.72 3.73 -7.24
N ASN A 197 -16.14 2.46 -7.26
CA ASN A 197 -17.56 2.08 -7.37
C ASN A 197 -18.36 2.45 -6.11
N LEU A 198 -17.78 2.23 -4.92
CA LEU A 198 -18.41 2.61 -3.65
C LEU A 198 -18.64 4.12 -3.55
N ASN A 199 -17.69 4.93 -4.03
CA ASN A 199 -17.88 6.37 -4.08
C ASN A 199 -19.13 6.76 -4.87
N HIS A 200 -19.34 6.15 -6.05
CA HIS A 200 -20.55 6.41 -6.84
C HIS A 200 -21.84 5.93 -6.13
N GLN A 201 -21.81 4.76 -5.49
CA GLN A 201 -22.98 4.24 -4.76
C GLN A 201 -23.31 5.12 -3.55
N ILE A 202 -22.32 5.52 -2.78
CA ILE A 202 -22.47 6.41 -1.64
C ILE A 202 -23.09 7.73 -2.11
N LYS A 203 -22.56 8.34 -3.17
CA LYS A 203 -23.08 9.59 -3.72
C LYS A 203 -24.53 9.45 -4.19
N GLN A 204 -24.86 8.38 -4.92
CA GLN A 204 -26.23 8.11 -5.38
C GLN A 204 -27.21 8.01 -4.21
N ASN A 205 -26.87 7.23 -3.18
CA ASN A 205 -27.72 7.08 -2.00
C ASN A 205 -27.93 8.41 -1.26
N GLN A 206 -26.88 9.20 -1.16
CA GLN A 206 -26.92 10.50 -0.49
C GLN A 206 -27.75 11.52 -1.27
N VAL A 207 -27.69 11.52 -2.61
CA VAL A 207 -28.61 12.29 -3.46
C VAL A 207 -30.07 11.94 -3.17
N LEU A 208 -30.35 10.67 -2.88
CA LEU A 208 -31.69 10.20 -2.51
C LEU A 208 -32.03 10.47 -1.02
N GLY A 209 -31.13 11.08 -0.27
CA GLY A 209 -31.31 11.37 1.16
C GLY A 209 -31.14 10.14 2.06
N GLN A 210 -30.57 9.06 1.55
CA GLN A 210 -30.26 7.86 2.31
C GLN A 210 -28.81 7.88 2.80
N GLN A 211 -28.62 7.62 4.09
CA GLN A 211 -27.28 7.47 4.66
C GLN A 211 -26.80 6.04 4.45
N SER A 212 -25.63 5.90 3.83
CA SER A 212 -25.01 4.60 3.52
C SER A 212 -23.84 4.32 4.47
N LEU A 213 -24.14 4.20 5.77
CA LEU A 213 -23.10 4.06 6.80
C LEU A 213 -22.29 2.76 6.61
N GLU A 214 -22.94 1.68 6.20
CA GLU A 214 -22.32 0.39 5.91
C GLU A 214 -21.36 0.49 4.71
N LEU A 215 -21.73 1.22 3.66
CA LEU A 215 -20.85 1.44 2.50
C LEU A 215 -19.64 2.32 2.86
N LEU A 216 -19.80 3.24 3.81
CA LEU A 216 -18.69 4.03 4.35
C LEU A 216 -17.72 3.14 5.15
N ASP A 217 -18.23 2.19 5.93
CA ASP A 217 -17.42 1.23 6.68
C ASP A 217 -16.66 0.32 5.71
N GLU A 218 -17.32 -0.21 4.69
CA GLU A 218 -16.69 -1.04 3.64
C GLU A 218 -15.58 -0.26 2.92
N ARG A 219 -15.86 0.98 2.50
CA ARG A 219 -14.86 1.84 1.87
C ARG A 219 -13.66 2.10 2.78
N ASN A 220 -13.88 2.35 4.06
CA ASN A 220 -12.80 2.58 5.02
C ASN A 220 -11.96 1.32 5.23
N SER A 221 -12.58 0.14 5.29
CA SER A 221 -11.86 -1.13 5.38
C SER A 221 -10.97 -1.37 4.16
N LEU A 222 -11.46 -1.07 2.96
CA LEU A 222 -10.66 -1.14 1.73
C LEU A 222 -9.53 -0.11 1.69
N LEU A 223 -9.73 1.09 2.23
CA LEU A 223 -8.65 2.09 2.36
C LEU A 223 -7.57 1.65 3.34
N ASP A 224 -7.94 1.00 4.43
CA ASP A 224 -6.99 0.47 5.40
C ASP A 224 -6.20 -0.72 4.80
N GLU A 225 -6.86 -1.57 4.01
CA GLU A 225 -6.19 -2.64 3.25
C GLU A 225 -5.25 -2.07 2.18
N LEU A 226 -5.70 -1.08 1.39
CA LEU A 226 -4.88 -0.40 0.37
C LEU A 226 -3.61 0.21 1.00
N ALA A 227 -3.75 0.79 2.19
CA ALA A 227 -2.63 1.39 2.91
C ALA A 227 -1.53 0.38 3.26
N SER A 228 -1.82 -0.92 3.38
CA SER A 228 -0.80 -1.95 3.61
C SER A 228 0.10 -2.17 2.39
N TYR A 229 -0.44 -1.99 1.18
CA TYR A 229 0.28 -2.19 -0.07
C TYR A 229 1.07 -0.96 -0.51
N ILE A 230 0.46 0.22 -0.44
CA ILE A 230 1.02 1.48 -0.94
C ILE A 230 0.79 2.63 0.05
N PRO A 231 1.71 3.60 0.13
CA PRO A 231 1.52 4.78 0.97
C PRO A 231 0.47 5.70 0.36
N ILE A 232 -0.64 5.87 1.06
CA ILE A 232 -1.75 6.71 0.61
C ILE A 232 -2.02 7.87 1.55
N GLU A 233 -2.43 8.98 0.99
CA GLU A 233 -3.03 10.10 1.69
C GLU A 233 -4.49 10.24 1.25
N VAL A 234 -5.39 10.31 2.22
CA VAL A 234 -6.83 10.39 1.98
C VAL A 234 -7.30 11.79 2.35
N THR A 235 -7.86 12.50 1.39
CA THR A 235 -8.42 13.82 1.57
C THR A 235 -9.88 13.84 1.15
N TYR A 236 -10.67 14.70 1.81
CA TYR A 236 -12.05 14.91 1.46
C TYR A 236 -12.20 16.30 0.84
N PHE A 237 -12.87 16.38 -0.28
CA PHE A 237 -13.13 17.63 -0.97
C PHE A 237 -14.62 17.75 -1.28
N LYS A 238 -15.11 18.99 -1.33
CA LYS A 238 -16.47 19.24 -1.77
C LYS A 238 -16.49 19.33 -3.28
N ASP A 239 -17.37 18.57 -3.89
CA ASP A 239 -17.66 18.69 -5.30
C ASP A 239 -18.11 20.14 -5.60
N ALA A 240 -17.56 20.74 -6.65
CA ALA A 240 -17.85 22.10 -7.04
C ALA A 240 -19.36 22.34 -7.30
N GLU A 241 -20.07 21.33 -7.81
CA GLU A 241 -21.52 21.35 -7.97
C GLU A 241 -22.27 21.41 -6.62
N HIS A 242 -21.64 20.97 -5.53
CA HIS A 242 -22.25 20.80 -4.22
C HIS A 242 -21.77 21.81 -3.17
N ASP A 243 -20.78 22.63 -3.48
CA ASP A 243 -20.29 23.68 -2.55
C ASP A 243 -21.13 24.97 -2.54
N GLY A 244 -22.29 24.94 -3.18
CA GLY A 244 -23.17 26.12 -3.29
C GLY A 244 -22.64 27.17 -4.25
N LYS A 245 -21.53 26.89 -4.91
CA LYS A 245 -20.94 27.70 -5.98
C LYS A 245 -20.47 26.77 -7.11
N MET A 246 -20.64 27.21 -8.33
CA MET A 246 -20.14 26.53 -9.52
C MET A 246 -19.46 27.52 -10.44
N THR A 247 -18.57 27.05 -11.29
CA THR A 247 -18.03 27.87 -12.38
C THR A 247 -19.03 27.84 -13.53
N ASP A 248 -19.54 29.00 -13.90
CA ASP A 248 -20.41 29.12 -15.09
C ASP A 248 -19.62 28.72 -16.34
N PRO A 249 -20.06 27.70 -17.08
CA PRO A 249 -19.33 27.19 -18.25
C PRO A 249 -19.25 28.19 -19.42
N VAL A 250 -20.07 29.24 -19.38
CA VAL A 250 -20.09 30.26 -20.44
C VAL A 250 -19.23 31.47 -20.09
N SER A 251 -19.33 31.97 -18.84
CA SER A 251 -18.59 33.17 -18.44
C SER A 251 -17.30 32.89 -17.69
N GLY A 252 -17.09 31.66 -17.23
CA GLY A 252 -15.94 31.30 -16.39
C GLY A 252 -16.00 31.89 -14.96
N ASN A 253 -17.07 32.54 -14.61
CA ASN A 253 -17.25 33.16 -13.29
C ASN A 253 -17.82 32.16 -12.27
N ILE A 254 -17.45 32.33 -11.00
CA ILE A 254 -18.05 31.59 -9.91
C ILE A 254 -19.46 32.15 -9.62
N VAL A 255 -20.47 31.33 -9.85
CA VAL A 255 -21.88 31.65 -9.65
C VAL A 255 -22.48 30.73 -8.56
N ASP A 256 -23.62 31.10 -8.04
CA ASP A 256 -24.34 30.25 -7.09
C ASP A 256 -24.82 28.96 -7.75
N ALA A 257 -24.65 27.84 -7.04
CA ALA A 257 -25.05 26.54 -7.52
C ALA A 257 -26.55 26.40 -7.74
N PRO A 258 -27.01 25.47 -8.60
CA PRO A 258 -28.41 25.28 -8.92
C PRO A 258 -29.31 25.10 -7.69
N LYS A 259 -30.56 25.50 -7.82
CA LYS A 259 -31.57 25.43 -6.76
C LYS A 259 -31.83 24.02 -6.19
N GLU A 260 -31.42 22.99 -6.90
CA GLU A 260 -31.54 21.59 -6.50
C GLU A 260 -30.74 21.21 -5.25
N LEU A 261 -29.76 22.04 -4.88
CA LEU A 261 -28.95 21.87 -3.67
C LEU A 261 -29.60 22.31 -2.38
N TYR A 262 -30.78 22.94 -2.46
CA TYR A 262 -31.47 23.46 -1.31
C TYR A 262 -32.83 22.76 -1.13
N ASN A 263 -33.26 22.62 0.12
CA ASN A 263 -34.62 22.28 0.45
C ASN A 263 -35.43 23.56 0.53
N TYR A 264 -36.57 23.59 -0.11
CA TYR A 264 -37.47 24.74 -0.15
C TYR A 264 -38.76 24.46 0.62
N ASP A 265 -39.33 25.49 1.22
CA ASP A 265 -40.69 25.44 1.76
C ASP A 265 -41.75 25.53 0.64
N SER A 266 -43.00 25.37 1.00
CA SER A 266 -44.13 25.50 0.05
C SER A 266 -44.26 26.88 -0.60
N LYS A 267 -43.52 27.88 -0.10
CA LYS A 267 -43.47 29.26 -0.60
C LYS A 267 -42.22 29.55 -1.43
N GLY A 268 -41.33 28.55 -1.60
CA GLY A 268 -40.09 28.70 -2.36
C GLY A 268 -38.94 29.34 -1.58
N ASN A 269 -39.01 29.43 -0.25
CA ASN A 269 -37.89 29.90 0.57
C ASN A 269 -36.97 28.73 0.92
N ILE A 270 -35.69 29.00 0.96
CA ILE A 270 -34.67 27.99 1.37
C ILE A 270 -34.85 27.67 2.86
N ILE A 271 -35.14 26.39 3.15
CA ILE A 271 -35.25 25.90 4.54
C ILE A 271 -33.90 25.45 5.04
N SER A 272 -33.16 24.68 4.21
CA SER A 272 -31.85 24.11 4.53
C SER A 272 -31.09 23.82 3.25
N ARG A 273 -29.77 23.76 3.37
CA ARG A 273 -28.93 23.22 2.33
C ARG A 273 -28.95 21.69 2.44
N LYS A 274 -29.07 20.99 1.33
CA LYS A 274 -28.79 19.57 1.32
C LYS A 274 -27.31 19.37 1.67
N GLU A 275 -27.02 18.73 2.77
CA GLU A 275 -25.66 18.35 3.11
C GLU A 275 -25.24 17.22 2.18
N TRP A 276 -24.40 17.54 1.23
CA TRP A 276 -23.71 16.54 0.46
C TRP A 276 -22.43 16.17 1.21
N PRO A 277 -22.10 14.90 1.32
CA PRO A 277 -20.84 14.51 1.88
C PRO A 277 -19.70 14.95 0.97
N ASP A 278 -18.59 15.17 1.59
CA ASP A 278 -17.37 15.42 0.87
C ASP A 278 -17.02 14.19 0.02
N ASP A 279 -16.62 14.41 -1.23
CA ASP A 279 -16.06 13.37 -2.08
C ASP A 279 -14.67 12.98 -1.59
N LEU A 280 -14.29 11.71 -1.83
CA LEU A 280 -13.05 11.14 -1.37
C LEU A 280 -11.98 11.20 -2.45
N LYS A 281 -10.84 11.82 -2.14
CA LYS A 281 -9.62 11.77 -2.97
C LYS A 281 -8.57 10.89 -2.30
N VAL A 282 -8.00 9.95 -3.03
CA VAL A 282 -6.89 9.13 -2.57
C VAL A 282 -5.68 9.40 -3.44
N GLU A 283 -4.61 9.84 -2.81
CA GLU A 283 -3.35 10.18 -3.46
C GLU A 283 -2.24 9.22 -3.01
N LEU A 284 -1.50 8.69 -3.99
CA LEU A 284 -0.27 7.97 -3.75
C LEU A 284 0.83 8.95 -3.34
N VAL A 285 1.56 8.62 -2.30
CA VAL A 285 2.69 9.42 -1.81
C VAL A 285 3.99 8.76 -2.26
N TYR A 286 4.83 9.49 -3.02
CA TYR A 286 6.09 8.96 -3.52
C TYR A 286 7.21 10.01 -3.45
N ARG A 287 8.46 9.53 -3.53
CA ARG A 287 9.67 10.35 -3.65
C ARG A 287 10.33 10.07 -4.98
N ASP A 288 10.82 11.11 -5.61
CA ASP A 288 11.66 10.99 -6.79
C ASP A 288 13.13 11.07 -6.34
N THR A 289 13.89 10.00 -6.57
CA THR A 289 15.31 9.96 -6.20
C THR A 289 16.17 10.91 -7.03
N THR A 290 15.63 11.40 -8.15
CA THR A 290 16.31 12.39 -9.00
C THR A 290 16.09 13.83 -8.54
N ASP A 291 15.17 14.05 -7.59
CA ASP A 291 14.90 15.36 -7.03
C ASP A 291 15.92 15.69 -5.93
N PRO A 292 16.77 16.73 -6.12
CA PRO A 292 17.81 17.10 -5.15
C PRO A 292 17.26 17.53 -3.78
N GLU A 293 16.01 18.02 -3.76
CA GLU A 293 15.36 18.48 -2.53
C GLU A 293 14.66 17.36 -1.77
N GLY A 294 14.52 16.16 -2.37
CA GLY A 294 13.86 15.00 -1.77
C GLY A 294 12.40 15.28 -1.42
N THR A 295 11.73 16.12 -2.21
CA THR A 295 10.35 16.52 -1.98
C THR A 295 9.41 15.32 -2.14
N THR A 296 8.35 15.33 -1.35
CA THR A 296 7.30 14.32 -1.44
C THR A 296 6.29 14.74 -2.50
N HIS A 297 6.08 13.88 -3.48
CA HIS A 297 5.12 14.08 -4.56
C HIS A 297 3.84 13.26 -4.31
N ARG A 298 2.77 13.68 -4.97
CA ARG A 298 1.46 13.01 -4.92
C ARG A 298 0.97 12.66 -6.31
N LEU A 299 0.25 11.54 -6.43
CA LEU A 299 -0.41 11.10 -7.65
C LEU A 299 -1.83 10.67 -7.31
N THR A 300 -2.83 11.22 -7.96
CA THR A 300 -4.23 10.95 -7.69
C THR A 300 -4.64 9.57 -8.20
N LEU A 301 -4.82 8.60 -7.30
CA LEU A 301 -5.31 7.27 -7.64
C LEU A 301 -6.84 7.19 -7.66
N ILE A 302 -7.52 7.93 -6.78
CA ILE A 302 -8.98 7.99 -6.76
C ILE A 302 -9.37 9.46 -6.67
N ASN A 303 -10.24 9.89 -7.59
CA ASN A 303 -10.72 11.27 -7.69
C ASN A 303 -12.24 11.33 -7.45
N GLY A 304 -12.67 10.90 -6.29
CA GLY A 304 -14.07 10.94 -5.86
C GLY A 304 -15.02 10.24 -6.82
N THR A 305 -15.98 11.00 -7.31
CA THR A 305 -16.94 10.60 -8.35
C THR A 305 -16.74 11.37 -9.66
N GLU A 306 -15.60 12.07 -9.79
CA GLU A 306 -15.29 12.89 -10.94
C GLU A 306 -15.16 12.07 -12.23
N GLY A 307 -15.81 12.53 -13.29
CA GLY A 307 -15.80 11.88 -14.60
C GLY A 307 -16.85 10.78 -14.75
N THR A 308 -16.66 9.91 -15.74
CA THR A 308 -17.54 8.77 -15.98
C THR A 308 -17.17 7.60 -15.08
N LEU A 309 -18.11 6.67 -14.87
CA LEU A 309 -17.86 5.44 -14.12
C LEU A 309 -16.65 4.70 -14.73
N GLY A 310 -15.63 4.44 -13.90
CA GLY A 310 -14.37 3.83 -14.33
C GLY A 310 -13.25 4.81 -14.68
N SER A 311 -13.53 6.12 -14.80
CA SER A 311 -12.50 7.15 -14.99
C SER A 311 -12.04 7.80 -13.69
N ASN A 312 -12.77 7.59 -12.61
CA ASN A 312 -12.50 8.14 -11.29
C ASN A 312 -11.47 7.37 -10.46
N TYR A 313 -10.98 6.25 -10.97
CA TYR A 313 -9.90 5.50 -10.33
C TYR A 313 -8.79 5.13 -11.32
N GLY A 314 -7.59 5.06 -10.80
CA GLY A 314 -6.39 4.66 -11.53
C GLY A 314 -6.13 3.15 -11.44
N LYS A 315 -5.01 2.73 -12.00
CA LYS A 315 -4.56 1.34 -11.96
C LYS A 315 -3.05 1.23 -11.90
N LEU A 316 -2.58 0.09 -11.39
CA LEU A 316 -1.20 -0.33 -11.39
C LEU A 316 -0.98 -1.38 -12.49
N THR A 317 0.12 -1.28 -13.20
CA THR A 317 0.53 -2.29 -14.19
C THR A 317 1.99 -2.64 -13.99
N PRO A 318 2.36 -3.94 -13.86
CA PRO A 318 3.74 -4.34 -13.89
C PRO A 318 4.34 -3.96 -15.25
N VAL A 319 5.54 -3.39 -15.23
CA VAL A 319 6.33 -3.05 -16.41
C VAL A 319 7.68 -3.70 -16.22
N ASP A 320 8.22 -4.31 -17.27
CA ASP A 320 9.52 -4.97 -17.23
C ASP A 320 9.62 -6.06 -16.13
N SER A 321 8.59 -6.91 -16.00
CA SER A 321 8.64 -8.12 -15.17
C SER A 321 9.36 -9.24 -15.91
N ASN A 322 10.63 -9.03 -16.28
CA ASN A 322 11.44 -10.05 -16.95
C ASN A 322 12.08 -10.95 -15.90
N PRO A 323 11.73 -12.26 -15.83
CA PRO A 323 12.37 -13.18 -14.90
C PRO A 323 13.88 -13.34 -15.09
N ALA A 324 14.40 -12.97 -16.28
CA ALA A 324 15.83 -13.00 -16.57
C ALA A 324 16.59 -11.75 -16.10
N ASP A 325 15.90 -10.64 -15.82
CA ASP A 325 16.46 -9.42 -15.22
C ASP A 325 15.49 -8.82 -14.20
N PRO A 326 15.43 -9.40 -13.01
CA PRO A 326 14.53 -8.90 -11.95
C PRO A 326 14.88 -7.49 -11.46
N THR A 327 16.09 -7.00 -11.73
CA THR A 327 16.48 -5.62 -11.37
C THR A 327 15.74 -4.56 -12.18
N ALA A 328 15.16 -4.93 -13.31
CA ALA A 328 14.35 -4.06 -14.16
C ALA A 328 12.87 -4.00 -13.73
N VAL A 329 12.48 -4.77 -12.69
CA VAL A 329 11.11 -4.80 -12.21
C VAL A 329 10.65 -3.41 -11.77
N SER A 330 9.53 -3.00 -12.33
CA SER A 330 8.94 -1.71 -12.05
C SER A 330 7.43 -1.77 -12.19
N ILE A 331 6.74 -0.89 -11.49
CA ILE A 331 5.29 -0.78 -11.50
C ILE A 331 4.92 0.61 -12.02
N GLN A 332 4.10 0.65 -13.05
CA GLN A 332 3.54 1.90 -13.55
C GLN A 332 2.24 2.19 -12.82
N PHE A 333 2.19 3.34 -12.17
CA PHE A 333 1.01 3.92 -11.55
C PHE A 333 0.34 4.84 -12.57
N THR A 334 -0.84 4.46 -13.00
CA THR A 334 -1.69 5.27 -13.87
C THR A 334 -2.72 5.96 -12.99
N PRO A 335 -2.76 7.32 -12.97
CA PRO A 335 -3.72 8.06 -12.17
C PRO A 335 -5.15 7.88 -12.67
N ALA A 336 -6.12 8.32 -11.87
CA ALA A 336 -7.50 8.47 -12.31
C ALA A 336 -7.53 9.35 -13.57
N SER A 337 -8.22 8.92 -14.62
CA SER A 337 -8.26 9.67 -15.90
C SER A 337 -8.88 11.06 -15.72
N SER A 338 -9.77 11.21 -14.75
CA SER A 338 -10.41 12.49 -14.39
C SER A 338 -9.46 13.50 -13.74
N SER A 339 -8.28 13.08 -13.26
CA SER A 339 -7.30 13.99 -12.63
C SER A 339 -6.46 14.78 -13.64
N GLY A 340 -6.34 14.31 -14.89
CA GLY A 340 -5.49 14.92 -15.90
C GLY A 340 -3.98 14.76 -15.65
N GLU A 341 -3.59 13.97 -14.66
CA GLU A 341 -2.18 13.72 -14.30
C GLU A 341 -1.55 12.67 -15.20
N THR A 342 -0.21 12.62 -15.24
CA THR A 342 0.55 11.64 -16.03
C THR A 342 0.98 10.46 -15.20
N SER A 343 1.02 9.27 -15.81
CA SER A 343 1.49 8.04 -15.17
C SER A 343 2.92 8.16 -14.65
N LYS A 344 3.21 7.48 -13.53
CA LYS A 344 4.51 7.41 -12.89
C LYS A 344 4.98 5.96 -12.77
N LYS A 345 6.28 5.74 -12.93
CA LYS A 345 6.90 4.41 -12.87
C LYS A 345 7.76 4.30 -11.64
N ALA A 346 7.36 3.44 -10.71
CA ALA A 346 8.11 3.15 -9.49
C ALA A 346 9.00 1.91 -9.64
N SER A 347 10.21 1.97 -9.09
CA SER A 347 11.19 0.89 -9.07
C SER A 347 12.10 1.02 -7.84
N ALA A 348 12.95 0.06 -7.62
CA ALA A 348 13.92 0.10 -6.51
C ALA A 348 14.91 1.27 -6.58
N THR A 349 15.20 1.79 -7.79
CA THR A 349 16.25 2.81 -8.02
C THR A 349 15.75 4.13 -8.59
N GLY A 350 14.47 4.19 -9.01
CA GLY A 350 13.85 5.38 -9.59
C GLY A 350 12.93 6.09 -8.61
N ILE A 351 11.69 6.31 -9.03
CA ILE A 351 10.64 6.78 -8.12
C ILE A 351 10.41 5.70 -7.07
N GLN A 352 10.49 6.07 -5.79
CA GLN A 352 10.30 5.19 -4.65
C GLN A 352 9.04 5.56 -3.88
N LEU A 353 8.31 4.56 -3.45
CA LEU A 353 7.24 4.73 -2.48
C LEU A 353 7.87 4.93 -1.10
N ALA A 354 7.22 5.72 -0.24
CA ALA A 354 7.74 5.97 1.10
C ALA A 354 7.82 4.70 1.96
N SER A 355 6.93 3.73 1.74
CA SER A 355 6.85 2.41 2.37
C SER A 355 5.73 1.58 1.69
N GLY A 356 5.31 0.47 2.31
CA GLY A 356 4.27 -0.43 1.79
C GLY A 356 4.85 -1.74 1.24
N SER A 357 4.02 -2.78 1.18
CA SER A 357 4.48 -4.11 0.77
C SER A 357 5.03 -4.14 -0.66
N ILE A 358 4.45 -3.36 -1.56
CA ILE A 358 4.93 -3.24 -2.95
C ILE A 358 6.35 -2.68 -3.00
N GLN A 359 6.66 -1.63 -2.21
CA GLN A 359 8.03 -1.10 -2.18
C GLN A 359 9.01 -2.11 -1.58
N ALA A 360 8.60 -2.86 -0.55
CA ALA A 360 9.44 -3.91 0.03
C ALA A 360 9.81 -4.99 -1.01
N SER A 361 8.84 -5.46 -1.79
CA SER A 361 9.10 -6.42 -2.88
C SER A 361 9.99 -5.83 -3.97
N LEU A 362 9.76 -4.56 -4.38
CA LEU A 362 10.65 -3.88 -5.34
C LEU A 362 12.07 -3.73 -4.81
N ASP A 363 12.23 -3.40 -3.52
CA ASP A 363 13.55 -3.29 -2.89
C ASP A 363 14.28 -4.64 -2.84
N MET A 364 13.57 -5.71 -2.49
CA MET A 364 14.15 -7.06 -2.46
C MET A 364 14.55 -7.56 -3.84
N LEU A 365 13.77 -7.25 -4.88
CA LEU A 365 14.05 -7.66 -6.26
C LEU A 365 15.14 -6.81 -6.91
N GLY A 366 15.12 -5.48 -6.70
CA GLY A 366 15.93 -4.54 -7.48
C GLY A 366 17.19 -3.99 -6.81
N LYS A 367 17.30 -4.02 -5.48
CA LYS A 367 18.46 -3.45 -4.79
C LYS A 367 19.64 -4.40 -4.78
N LYS A 368 20.75 -3.95 -5.36
CA LYS A 368 22.02 -4.71 -5.42
C LYS A 368 22.87 -4.58 -4.14
N GLY A 369 22.49 -3.72 -3.21
CA GLY A 369 23.29 -3.35 -2.05
C GLY A 369 24.62 -2.68 -2.41
N THR A 370 25.15 -1.84 -1.56
CA THR A 370 26.53 -1.37 -1.66
C THR A 370 27.45 -2.42 -1.07
N GLY A 371 28.44 -2.88 -1.82
CA GLY A 371 29.31 -3.99 -1.48
C GLY A 371 30.17 -3.82 -0.23
N ASP A 372 30.14 -2.66 0.45
CA ASP A 372 30.94 -2.39 1.63
C ASP A 372 30.15 -2.46 2.93
N PRO A 373 30.70 -3.13 3.97
CA PRO A 373 30.12 -3.04 5.30
C PRO A 373 30.30 -1.60 5.79
N VAL A 374 29.19 -0.87 5.78
CA VAL A 374 29.00 0.40 6.48
C VAL A 374 30.18 1.37 6.34
N ALA A 375 30.26 2.12 5.25
CA ALA A 375 30.98 3.39 5.26
C ALA A 375 30.34 4.23 6.36
N THR A 376 31.12 4.51 7.39
CA THR A 376 30.76 5.33 8.56
C THR A 376 30.15 6.65 8.08
N GLY A 377 28.83 6.81 8.15
CA GLY A 377 28.13 8.04 7.82
C GLY A 377 26.86 7.90 6.96
N SER A 378 26.58 6.75 6.37
CA SER A 378 25.31 6.49 5.67
C SER A 378 24.27 6.03 6.67
N SER A 379 23.08 6.59 6.63
CA SER A 379 21.97 6.13 7.44
C SER A 379 21.66 4.67 7.08
N VAL A 380 21.62 3.81 8.09
CA VAL A 380 21.41 2.36 7.98
C VAL A 380 20.12 1.99 7.20
N GLN A 381 19.31 2.97 6.88
CA GLN A 381 17.98 2.83 6.26
C GLN A 381 18.02 2.66 4.73
N ASP A 382 19.17 2.94 4.08
CA ASP A 382 19.28 2.90 2.61
C ASP A 382 19.91 1.60 2.05
N ASP A 383 20.27 0.63 2.90
CA ASP A 383 21.01 -0.55 2.47
C ASP A 383 20.19 -1.85 2.61
N VAL A 384 19.03 -1.90 1.97
CA VAL A 384 18.30 -3.16 1.81
C VAL A 384 19.11 -4.06 0.88
N ARG A 385 19.52 -5.22 1.39
CA ARG A 385 20.24 -6.24 0.65
C ARG A 385 19.24 -7.20 0.04
N GLY A 386 18.92 -6.99 -1.24
CA GLY A 386 18.00 -7.83 -1.97
C GLY A 386 18.65 -9.11 -2.51
N TYR A 387 17.88 -9.93 -3.26
CA TYR A 387 18.34 -11.18 -3.86
C TYR A 387 19.59 -10.98 -4.71
N GLN A 388 19.65 -9.90 -5.48
CA GLN A 388 20.79 -9.56 -6.34
C GLN A 388 22.10 -9.30 -5.56
N TYR A 389 22.03 -8.81 -4.33
CA TYR A 389 23.19 -8.67 -3.47
C TYR A 389 23.81 -10.03 -3.14
N TYR A 390 22.96 -10.99 -2.74
CA TYR A 390 23.44 -12.33 -2.36
C TYR A 390 23.93 -13.11 -3.57
N MET A 391 23.28 -13.01 -4.73
CA MET A 391 23.77 -13.58 -5.99
C MET A 391 25.14 -13.06 -6.34
N LYS A 392 25.34 -11.74 -6.32
CA LYS A 392 26.64 -11.12 -6.59
C LYS A 392 27.72 -11.58 -5.62
N ARG A 393 27.40 -11.71 -4.32
CA ARG A 393 28.36 -12.20 -3.32
C ARG A 393 28.75 -13.65 -3.56
N LEU A 394 27.83 -14.48 -3.99
CA LEU A 394 28.08 -15.87 -4.35
C LEU A 394 28.99 -15.95 -5.58
N ASP A 395 28.72 -15.13 -6.60
CA ASP A 395 29.57 -15.03 -7.81
C ASP A 395 30.97 -14.53 -7.50
N GLU A 396 31.10 -13.50 -6.66
CA GLU A 396 32.38 -12.99 -6.19
C GLU A 396 33.17 -14.09 -5.47
N LEU A 397 32.53 -14.85 -4.57
CA LEU A 397 33.17 -15.97 -3.86
C LEU A 397 33.66 -17.02 -4.82
N ALA A 398 32.81 -17.46 -5.74
CA ALA A 398 33.17 -18.50 -6.74
C ALA A 398 34.28 -18.02 -7.68
N SER A 399 34.22 -16.77 -8.15
CA SER A 399 35.24 -16.19 -9.02
C SER A 399 36.59 -16.03 -8.32
N HIS A 400 36.61 -15.57 -7.07
CA HIS A 400 37.83 -15.47 -6.28
C HIS A 400 38.46 -16.83 -6.03
N PHE A 401 37.65 -17.85 -5.68
CA PHE A 401 38.11 -19.19 -5.49
C PHE A 401 38.71 -19.76 -6.79
N ALA A 402 37.99 -19.67 -7.91
CA ALA A 402 38.47 -20.14 -9.20
C ALA A 402 39.78 -19.45 -9.63
N LYS A 403 39.91 -18.15 -9.36
CA LYS A 403 41.15 -17.41 -9.65
C LYS A 403 42.30 -17.88 -8.81
N ILE A 404 42.16 -18.03 -7.50
CA ILE A 404 43.20 -18.52 -6.60
C ILE A 404 43.70 -19.90 -7.05
N MET A 405 42.76 -20.81 -7.36
CA MET A 405 43.10 -22.16 -7.80
C MET A 405 43.81 -22.20 -9.16
N ASN A 406 43.37 -21.35 -10.11
CA ASN A 406 44.04 -21.24 -11.41
C ASN A 406 45.42 -20.60 -11.32
N ASP A 407 45.59 -19.58 -10.50
CA ASP A 407 46.88 -18.92 -10.31
C ASP A 407 47.89 -19.85 -9.64
N ALA A 408 47.48 -20.58 -8.58
CA ALA A 408 48.30 -21.59 -7.93
C ALA A 408 48.74 -22.74 -8.90
N ASN A 409 47.83 -23.16 -9.76
CA ASN A 409 48.12 -24.18 -10.75
C ASN A 409 49.06 -23.68 -11.87
N ALA A 410 48.91 -22.40 -12.27
CA ALA A 410 49.76 -21.80 -13.29
C ALA A 410 51.20 -21.59 -12.78
N GLU A 411 51.37 -21.21 -11.50
CA GLU A 411 52.69 -21.07 -10.85
C GLU A 411 53.38 -22.45 -10.73
N GLY A 412 52.64 -23.54 -10.54
CA GLY A 412 53.15 -24.91 -10.52
C GLY A 412 53.56 -25.48 -11.88
N GLY A 413 53.36 -24.74 -12.98
CA GLY A 413 53.73 -25.17 -14.34
C GLY A 413 52.82 -26.24 -14.98
N GLN A 414 51.69 -26.55 -14.36
CA GLN A 414 50.79 -27.65 -14.75
C GLN A 414 49.58 -27.24 -15.62
N GLY A 415 49.45 -25.98 -15.97
CA GLY A 415 48.27 -25.51 -16.70
C GLY A 415 47.05 -25.23 -15.80
N LYS A 416 45.94 -24.79 -16.34
CA LYS A 416 44.75 -24.41 -15.54
C LYS A 416 43.96 -25.64 -15.06
N LEU A 417 43.78 -25.78 -13.74
CA LEU A 417 43.05 -26.91 -13.12
C LEU A 417 41.55 -26.85 -13.37
N LEU A 418 40.98 -25.68 -13.44
CA LEU A 418 39.52 -25.51 -13.37
C LEU A 418 38.84 -25.31 -14.71
N THR A 419 39.44 -24.72 -15.70
CA THR A 419 38.83 -24.62 -17.05
C THR A 419 39.83 -24.14 -18.11
N ASN A 420 39.58 -24.46 -19.39
CA ASN A 420 40.21 -23.81 -20.53
C ASN A 420 39.60 -22.42 -20.84
N ARG A 421 38.78 -21.85 -19.94
CA ARG A 421 38.09 -20.58 -20.15
C ARG A 421 38.92 -19.40 -19.66
N THR A 422 38.88 -18.35 -20.45
CA THR A 422 39.49 -17.04 -20.14
C THR A 422 38.73 -16.24 -19.10
N ASP A 423 37.49 -16.61 -18.80
CA ASP A 423 36.61 -15.93 -17.82
C ASP A 423 35.96 -16.98 -16.88
N PRO A 424 36.44 -17.08 -15.62
CA PRO A 424 35.89 -18.03 -14.65
C PRO A 424 34.45 -17.68 -14.19
N ALA A 425 34.01 -16.43 -14.31
CA ALA A 425 32.68 -16.01 -13.92
C ALA A 425 31.60 -16.47 -14.92
N ALA A 426 31.97 -16.79 -16.16
CA ALA A 426 31.00 -17.18 -17.18
C ALA A 426 30.42 -18.61 -16.99
N ASP A 427 31.01 -19.44 -16.08
CA ASP A 427 30.53 -20.79 -15.79
C ASP A 427 29.45 -20.88 -14.71
N ILE A 428 29.27 -19.83 -13.94
CA ILE A 428 28.34 -19.84 -12.79
C ILE A 428 26.96 -19.31 -13.19
N THR A 429 26.86 -18.61 -14.31
CA THR A 429 25.63 -18.02 -14.86
C THR A 429 25.02 -18.83 -16.03
N ALA A 430 25.54 -19.98 -16.40
CA ALA A 430 25.07 -20.80 -17.51
C ALA A 430 24.29 -22.07 -17.00
#